data_f938882aa835e4380b74d12f3800a1a5
#
_entry.id   f938882aa835e4380b74d12f3800a1a5
#
_cell.length_a   1.000
_cell.length_b   1.000
_cell.length_c   1.000
_cell.angle_alpha   90.00
_cell.angle_beta   90.00
_cell.angle_gamma   90.00
#
_symmetry.space_group_name_H-M   'P 1'
#
loop_
_entity.id
_entity.type
_entity.pdbx_description
1 polymer ?
#
loop_
_entity_poly.entity_id
_entity_poly.type
_entity_poly.pdbx_seq_one_letter_code
_entity_poly.pdbx_strand_id
1 'polypeptide(L)'
;MAVTGYLSEFSLAEIFSFLDQGNKTGLLTICTLEPQSENRKNHYIWFNQGRIVAAANRLDQHGLAFMIGQREWLGEHTAFRVAQTCAATVPLGLSLKTQGLLTVEQLKLLFYTQVMRQVCALFSLKDGWFQFDGKAPLPFAEMTGLNAPATEVTLAALRVLKDWSALAGKLPEPSSAIIGIIEGKPQQKLNQSEWRLWEFAKGTVSLQAIAKQLQLPVEKVQRIAFCLVTAGLVEEVPLVVETPVPSKLEPTVLETTSTEATTVSQSFLHHLVGFLKSKA
;
A
#
# COMPACT_ATOMS: atom_id res chain seq x y z
N MET A 1 11.13 7.25 15.85
CA MET A 1 10.12 8.30 15.68
C MET A 1 8.85 7.63 15.18
N ALA A 2 7.72 7.85 15.80
CA ALA A 2 6.45 7.28 15.35
C ALA A 2 5.79 8.27 14.38
N VAL A 3 5.27 7.76 13.25
CA VAL A 3 4.45 8.52 12.30
C VAL A 3 3.00 8.16 12.57
N THR A 4 2.14 9.14 12.76
CA THR A 4 0.72 8.94 13.08
C THR A 4 -0.16 9.77 12.16
N GLY A 5 -1.39 9.35 11.91
CA GLY A 5 -2.36 10.07 11.10
C GLY A 5 -3.69 9.35 11.01
N TYR A 6 -4.59 9.86 10.17
CA TYR A 6 -5.91 9.30 9.92
C TYR A 6 -6.02 8.71 8.52
N LEU A 7 -6.77 7.61 8.37
CA LEU A 7 -7.02 6.99 7.06
C LEU A 7 -7.88 7.88 6.13
N SER A 8 -8.64 8.81 6.69
CA SER A 8 -9.35 9.84 5.95
C SER A 8 -8.41 10.82 5.22
N GLU A 9 -7.22 11.08 5.80
CA GLU A 9 -6.20 11.96 5.22
C GLU A 9 -5.25 11.18 4.29
N PHE A 10 -4.79 10.02 4.76
CA PHE A 10 -3.84 9.16 4.05
C PHE A 10 -4.44 7.77 3.86
N SER A 11 -4.69 7.38 2.61
CA SER A 11 -5.17 6.02 2.33
C SER A 11 -4.12 4.98 2.70
N LEU A 12 -4.59 3.78 3.00
CA LEU A 12 -3.69 2.66 3.29
C LEU A 12 -2.73 2.37 2.12
N ALA A 13 -3.17 2.60 0.88
CA ALA A 13 -2.35 2.46 -0.32
C ALA A 13 -1.16 3.44 -0.33
N GLU A 14 -1.40 4.71 0.02
CA GLU A 14 -0.34 5.73 0.12
C GLU A 14 0.64 5.42 1.25
N ILE A 15 0.13 4.97 2.41
CA ILE A 15 0.98 4.56 3.55
C ILE A 15 1.88 3.39 3.13
N PHE A 16 1.33 2.38 2.45
CA PHE A 16 2.09 1.21 2.00
C PHE A 16 3.15 1.58 0.96
N SER A 17 2.79 2.44 -0.01
CA SER A 17 3.73 2.96 -0.99
C SER A 17 4.89 3.70 -0.32
N PHE A 18 4.59 4.56 0.67
CA PHE A 18 5.61 5.24 1.44
C PHE A 18 6.55 4.30 2.20
N LEU A 19 6.01 3.28 2.85
CA LEU A 19 6.80 2.31 3.62
C LEU A 19 7.68 1.44 2.71
N ASP A 20 7.16 1.07 1.53
CA ASP A 20 7.89 0.28 0.52
C ASP A 20 9.02 1.09 -0.11
N GLN A 21 8.72 2.25 -0.68
CA GLN A 21 9.72 3.13 -1.31
C GLN A 21 10.79 3.60 -0.33
N GLY A 22 10.39 3.87 0.93
CA GLY A 22 11.33 4.23 2.00
C GLY A 22 12.09 3.06 2.62
N ASN A 23 11.91 1.82 2.13
CA ASN A 23 12.51 0.61 2.69
C ASN A 23 12.38 0.54 4.22
N LYS A 24 11.18 0.89 4.75
CA LYS A 24 10.96 1.02 6.19
C LYS A 24 10.85 -0.34 6.86
N THR A 25 11.41 -0.43 8.07
CA THR A 25 11.25 -1.58 8.97
C THR A 25 10.56 -1.13 10.24
N GLY A 26 9.55 -1.87 10.72
CA GLY A 26 8.79 -1.53 11.92
C GLY A 26 7.38 -2.10 11.91
N LEU A 27 6.56 -1.59 12.81
CA LEU A 27 5.17 -1.98 13.03
C LEU A 27 4.22 -0.85 12.62
N LEU A 28 3.31 -1.14 11.70
CA LEU A 28 2.14 -0.32 11.41
C LEU A 28 0.95 -0.85 12.23
N THR A 29 0.41 -0.01 13.10
CA THR A 29 -0.83 -0.26 13.84
C THR A 29 -1.95 0.54 13.20
N ILE A 30 -3.07 -0.11 12.90
CA ILE A 30 -4.30 0.53 12.41
C ILE A 30 -5.38 0.29 13.46
N CYS A 31 -5.97 1.36 13.97
CA CYS A 31 -7.03 1.34 14.95
C CYS A 31 -8.33 1.82 14.31
N THR A 32 -9.36 0.99 14.33
CA THR A 32 -10.70 1.32 13.82
C THR A 32 -11.71 1.28 14.93
N LEU A 33 -12.74 2.13 14.83
CA LEU A 33 -13.93 2.07 15.66
C LEU A 33 -14.97 1.23 14.93
N GLU A 34 -15.47 0.18 15.56
CA GLU A 34 -16.62 -0.52 14.99
C GLU A 34 -17.88 0.35 15.16
N PRO A 35 -18.67 0.57 14.06
CA PRO A 35 -19.83 1.47 14.10
C PRO A 35 -20.91 1.09 15.13
N GLN A 36 -20.88 -0.13 15.65
CA GLN A 36 -21.90 -0.68 16.57
C GLN A 36 -21.37 -1.05 17.96
N SER A 37 -20.08 -0.86 18.21
CA SER A 37 -19.50 -1.13 19.52
C SER A 37 -18.44 -0.08 19.85
N GLU A 38 -18.34 0.31 21.14
CA GLU A 38 -17.25 1.17 21.63
C GLU A 38 -15.89 0.46 21.59
N ASN A 39 -15.83 -0.77 21.07
CA ASN A 39 -14.62 -1.56 21.01
C ASN A 39 -13.73 -1.11 19.86
N ARG A 40 -12.53 -0.69 20.20
CA ARG A 40 -11.45 -0.42 19.25
C ARG A 40 -10.90 -1.74 18.73
N LYS A 41 -10.81 -1.87 17.43
CA LYS A 41 -10.17 -3.01 16.79
C LYS A 41 -8.82 -2.59 16.25
N ASN A 42 -7.78 -3.26 16.72
CA ASN A 42 -6.42 -3.00 16.30
C ASN A 42 -5.97 -4.06 15.30
N HIS A 43 -5.28 -3.61 14.26
CA HIS A 43 -4.62 -4.44 13.27
C HIS A 43 -3.15 -4.08 13.25
N TYR A 44 -2.29 -5.07 13.26
CA TYR A 44 -0.85 -4.95 13.34
C TYR A 44 -0.21 -5.54 12.10
N ILE A 45 0.60 -4.74 11.40
CA ILE A 45 1.26 -5.16 10.15
C ILE A 45 2.75 -4.84 10.31
N TRP A 46 3.58 -5.87 10.24
CA TRP A 46 5.03 -5.70 10.34
C TRP A 46 5.67 -5.63 8.98
N PHE A 47 6.52 -4.63 8.86
CA PHE A 47 7.34 -4.37 7.68
C PHE A 47 8.80 -4.68 7.98
N ASN A 48 9.50 -5.23 7.00
CA ASN A 48 10.93 -5.39 7.00
C ASN A 48 11.47 -4.94 5.64
N GLN A 49 12.22 -3.83 5.62
CA GLN A 49 12.75 -3.22 4.39
C GLN A 49 11.65 -2.99 3.32
N GLY A 50 10.54 -2.36 3.72
CA GLY A 50 9.40 -2.09 2.84
C GLY A 50 8.49 -3.29 2.55
N ARG A 51 8.90 -4.50 2.92
CA ARG A 51 8.15 -5.73 2.64
C ARG A 51 7.30 -6.15 3.84
N ILE A 52 6.09 -6.57 3.60
CA ILE A 52 5.22 -7.09 4.65
C ILE A 52 5.66 -8.51 4.99
N VAL A 53 5.94 -8.76 6.28
CA VAL A 53 6.45 -10.03 6.80
C VAL A 53 5.47 -10.77 7.69
N ALA A 54 4.55 -10.06 8.35
CA ALA A 54 3.51 -10.63 9.20
C ALA A 54 2.34 -9.64 9.35
N ALA A 55 1.16 -10.14 9.64
CA ALA A 55 0.01 -9.37 10.06
C ALA A 55 -0.76 -10.13 11.16
N ALA A 56 -1.28 -9.40 12.16
CA ALA A 56 -2.04 -9.95 13.27
C ALA A 56 -3.08 -8.93 13.77
N ASN A 57 -4.05 -9.42 14.52
CA ASN A 57 -5.02 -8.59 15.26
C ASN A 57 -4.74 -8.58 16.77
N ARG A 58 -3.68 -9.26 17.22
CA ARG A 58 -3.24 -9.37 18.61
C ARG A 58 -1.71 -9.31 18.66
N LEU A 59 -1.16 -8.89 19.80
CA LEU A 59 0.30 -8.79 20.02
C LEU A 59 0.85 -9.92 20.91
N ASP A 60 0.09 -11.00 21.11
CA ASP A 60 0.49 -12.12 21.99
C ASP A 60 1.49 -13.09 21.34
N GLN A 61 1.82 -12.90 20.08
CA GLN A 61 2.74 -13.73 19.29
C GLN A 61 2.30 -15.21 19.19
N HIS A 62 1.00 -15.47 19.27
CA HIS A 62 0.42 -16.82 19.22
C HIS A 62 -0.38 -17.09 17.93
N GLY A 63 -0.62 -16.08 17.12
CA GLY A 63 -1.51 -16.15 15.96
C GLY A 63 -1.07 -17.17 14.92
N LEU A 64 0.22 -17.24 14.59
CA LEU A 64 0.72 -18.20 13.59
C LEU A 64 0.61 -19.65 14.12
N ALA A 65 1.01 -19.90 15.36
CA ALA A 65 0.91 -21.24 15.98
C ALA A 65 -0.56 -21.69 16.07
N PHE A 66 -1.45 -20.79 16.45
CA PHE A 66 -2.90 -21.04 16.45
C PHE A 66 -3.44 -21.38 15.07
N MET A 67 -3.05 -20.65 14.02
CA MET A 67 -3.47 -20.95 12.65
C MET A 67 -2.98 -22.31 12.14
N ILE A 68 -1.80 -22.74 12.57
CA ILE A 68 -1.24 -24.07 12.27
C ILE A 68 -2.08 -25.14 12.95
N GLY A 69 -2.41 -24.96 14.23
CA GLY A 69 -3.24 -25.86 15.01
C GLY A 69 -4.65 -26.00 14.43
N GLN A 70 -5.29 -24.89 14.03
CA GLN A 70 -6.61 -24.90 13.39
C GLN A 70 -6.68 -25.70 12.08
N ARG A 71 -5.56 -25.89 11.40
CA ARG A 71 -5.47 -26.69 10.17
C ARG A 71 -5.12 -28.15 10.41
N GLU A 72 -4.95 -28.55 11.66
CA GLU A 72 -4.56 -29.91 12.05
C GLU A 72 -3.27 -30.41 11.40
N TRP A 73 -2.43 -29.48 10.88
CA TRP A 73 -1.14 -29.87 10.28
C TRP A 73 -0.10 -30.23 11.32
N LEU A 74 -0.21 -29.59 12.50
CA LEU A 74 0.63 -29.83 13.65
C LEU A 74 -0.16 -29.44 14.89
N GLY A 75 -0.03 -30.23 15.96
CA GLY A 75 -0.65 -29.87 17.24
C GLY A 75 -0.18 -28.50 17.71
N GLU A 76 -1.10 -27.66 18.17
CA GLU A 76 -0.82 -26.29 18.62
C GLU A 76 0.31 -26.24 19.64
N HIS A 77 0.30 -27.13 20.65
CA HIS A 77 1.36 -27.26 21.66
C HIS A 77 2.74 -27.54 21.05
N THR A 78 2.82 -28.30 19.94
CA THR A 78 4.08 -28.56 19.27
C THR A 78 4.59 -27.32 18.54
N ALA A 79 3.70 -26.57 17.87
CA ALA A 79 4.06 -25.31 17.24
C ALA A 79 4.55 -24.28 18.28
N PHE A 80 3.90 -24.20 19.44
CA PHE A 80 4.35 -23.35 20.56
C PHE A 80 5.70 -23.75 21.12
N ARG A 81 5.93 -25.03 21.35
CA ARG A 81 7.24 -25.50 21.83
C ARG A 81 8.36 -25.15 20.85
N VAL A 82 8.13 -25.34 19.55
CA VAL A 82 9.10 -24.92 18.55
C VAL A 82 9.32 -23.41 18.60
N ALA A 83 8.26 -22.59 18.73
CA ALA A 83 8.38 -21.14 18.86
C ALA A 83 9.23 -20.72 20.06
N GLN A 84 9.11 -21.42 21.20
CA GLN A 84 9.89 -21.15 22.41
C GLN A 84 11.34 -21.62 22.33
N THR A 85 11.61 -22.67 21.57
CA THR A 85 12.96 -23.26 21.46
C THR A 85 13.76 -22.70 20.28
N CYS A 86 13.10 -22.01 19.34
CA CYS A 86 13.76 -21.37 18.22
C CYS A 86 14.59 -20.16 18.66
N ALA A 87 15.68 -19.92 17.94
CA ALA A 87 16.43 -18.69 18.12
C ALA A 87 15.51 -17.47 17.91
N ALA A 88 15.60 -16.49 18.79
CA ALA A 88 14.76 -15.28 18.81
C ALA A 88 14.88 -14.43 17.51
N THR A 89 15.74 -14.82 16.58
CA THR A 89 16.01 -14.13 15.31
C THR A 89 15.57 -14.92 14.06
N VAL A 90 15.00 -16.13 14.26
CA VAL A 90 14.59 -17.00 13.13
C VAL A 90 13.06 -17.08 13.08
N PRO A 91 12.43 -16.80 11.92
CA PRO A 91 10.98 -16.97 11.74
C PRO A 91 10.50 -18.37 12.09
N LEU A 92 9.39 -18.47 12.86
CA LEU A 92 8.80 -19.74 13.27
C LEU A 92 8.52 -20.67 12.08
N GLY A 93 7.97 -20.14 11.00
CA GLY A 93 7.67 -20.94 9.82
C GLY A 93 8.91 -21.55 9.18
N LEU A 94 10.04 -20.82 9.13
CA LEU A 94 11.31 -21.37 8.65
C LEU A 94 11.83 -22.47 9.57
N SER A 95 11.73 -22.29 10.88
CA SER A 95 12.14 -23.29 11.86
C SER A 95 11.33 -24.58 11.74
N LEU A 96 10.01 -24.45 11.55
CA LEU A 96 9.13 -25.61 11.31
C LEU A 96 9.45 -26.32 10.00
N LYS A 97 9.79 -25.55 8.94
CA LYS A 97 10.21 -26.12 7.65
C LYS A 97 11.54 -26.87 7.76
N THR A 98 12.54 -26.30 8.44
CA THR A 98 13.86 -26.95 8.56
C THR A 98 13.81 -28.23 9.40
N GLN A 99 12.85 -28.33 10.31
CA GLN A 99 12.56 -29.56 11.08
C GLN A 99 11.67 -30.55 10.32
N GLY A 100 11.27 -30.24 9.08
CA GLY A 100 10.39 -31.12 8.28
C GLY A 100 8.94 -31.17 8.74
N LEU A 101 8.52 -30.27 9.67
CA LEU A 101 7.18 -30.24 10.24
C LEU A 101 6.17 -29.53 9.34
N LEU A 102 6.60 -28.62 8.48
CA LEU A 102 5.77 -27.95 7.49
C LEU A 102 6.42 -27.93 6.11
N THR A 103 5.60 -28.01 5.07
CA THR A 103 6.03 -27.88 3.67
C THR A 103 6.07 -26.41 3.23
N VAL A 104 6.70 -26.15 2.09
CA VAL A 104 6.72 -24.80 1.48
C VAL A 104 5.32 -24.34 1.09
N GLU A 105 4.49 -25.26 0.58
CA GLU A 105 3.11 -25.00 0.16
C GLU A 105 2.24 -24.61 1.36
N GLN A 106 2.42 -25.28 2.49
CA GLN A 106 1.76 -24.94 3.73
C GLN A 106 2.15 -23.56 4.24
N LEU A 107 3.45 -23.20 4.17
CA LEU A 107 3.91 -21.87 4.53
C LEU A 107 3.35 -20.78 3.63
N LYS A 108 3.25 -21.03 2.31
CA LYS A 108 2.59 -20.09 1.37
C LYS A 108 1.13 -19.88 1.73
N LEU A 109 0.40 -20.94 2.08
CA LEU A 109 -1.00 -20.84 2.47
C LEU A 109 -1.19 -20.12 3.81
N LEU A 110 -0.28 -20.33 4.78
CA LEU A 110 -0.28 -19.59 6.04
C LEU A 110 -0.05 -18.09 5.78
N PHE A 111 0.98 -17.74 5.01
CA PHE A 111 1.29 -16.37 4.67
C PHE A 111 0.12 -15.70 3.95
N TYR A 112 -0.48 -16.38 2.96
CA TYR A 112 -1.64 -15.87 2.25
C TYR A 112 -2.80 -15.57 3.20
N THR A 113 -3.10 -16.49 4.14
CA THR A 113 -4.22 -16.31 5.07
C THR A 113 -3.91 -15.23 6.11
N GLN A 114 -2.71 -15.21 6.65
CA GLN A 114 -2.28 -14.28 7.69
C GLN A 114 -2.12 -12.87 7.15
N VAL A 115 -1.44 -12.71 6.01
CA VAL A 115 -1.09 -11.40 5.46
C VAL A 115 -2.09 -10.98 4.39
N MET A 116 -2.13 -11.67 3.26
CA MET A 116 -2.88 -11.21 2.10
C MET A 116 -4.36 -11.02 2.40
N ARG A 117 -5.01 -12.03 2.99
CA ARG A 117 -6.44 -11.98 3.28
C ARG A 117 -6.77 -10.91 4.33
N GLN A 118 -5.98 -10.80 5.40
CA GLN A 118 -6.24 -9.83 6.47
C GLN A 118 -5.96 -8.40 5.99
N VAL A 119 -4.81 -8.18 5.36
CA VAL A 119 -4.40 -6.85 4.91
C VAL A 119 -5.32 -6.34 3.79
N CYS A 120 -5.68 -7.20 2.80
CA CYS A 120 -6.61 -6.79 1.75
C CYS A 120 -7.98 -6.35 2.30
N ALA A 121 -8.45 -6.95 3.41
CA ALA A 121 -9.70 -6.53 4.04
C ALA A 121 -9.64 -5.11 4.61
N LEU A 122 -8.45 -4.63 5.01
CA LEU A 122 -8.28 -3.28 5.56
C LEU A 122 -8.44 -2.17 4.53
N PHE A 123 -8.27 -2.47 3.25
CA PHE A 123 -8.45 -1.48 2.18
C PHE A 123 -9.91 -1.03 1.99
N SER A 124 -10.87 -1.74 2.58
CA SER A 124 -12.27 -1.32 2.62
C SER A 124 -12.60 -0.35 3.76
N LEU A 125 -11.65 -0.07 4.66
CA LEU A 125 -11.85 0.85 5.77
C LEU A 125 -11.92 2.29 5.25
N LYS A 126 -12.97 3.01 5.71
CA LYS A 126 -13.21 4.41 5.34
C LYS A 126 -12.53 5.38 6.30
N ASP A 127 -12.40 4.97 7.55
CA ASP A 127 -11.82 5.79 8.61
C ASP A 127 -11.06 4.91 9.60
N GLY A 128 -10.15 5.54 10.30
CA GLY A 128 -9.31 4.91 11.30
C GLY A 128 -8.08 5.76 11.59
N TRP A 129 -7.45 5.46 12.69
CA TRP A 129 -6.17 6.06 13.05
C TRP A 129 -5.05 5.05 12.83
N PHE A 130 -3.90 5.53 12.35
CA PHE A 130 -2.73 4.69 12.17
C PHE A 130 -1.50 5.26 12.89
N GLN A 131 -0.62 4.34 13.27
CA GLN A 131 0.70 4.66 13.82
C GLN A 131 1.74 3.69 13.23
N PHE A 132 2.84 4.24 12.74
CA PHE A 132 4.01 3.46 12.36
C PHE A 132 5.13 3.68 13.37
N ASP A 133 5.62 2.59 13.98
CA ASP A 133 6.75 2.59 14.90
C ASP A 133 7.95 1.87 14.27
N GLY A 134 8.93 2.65 13.82
CA GLY A 134 10.17 2.12 13.23
C GLY A 134 11.15 1.49 14.23
N LYS A 135 10.83 1.49 15.54
CA LYS A 135 11.65 0.84 16.58
C LYS A 135 11.05 -0.48 17.07
N ALA A 136 9.83 -0.78 16.64
CA ALA A 136 9.17 -2.03 17.04
C ALA A 136 9.97 -3.24 16.54
N PRO A 137 10.19 -4.26 17.38
CA PRO A 137 10.89 -5.47 17.00
C PRO A 137 10.05 -6.29 16.02
N LEU A 138 10.73 -7.08 15.18
CA LEU A 138 10.06 -8.04 14.30
C LEU A 138 9.49 -9.21 15.10
N PRO A 139 8.26 -9.67 14.78
CA PRO A 139 7.56 -10.71 15.52
C PRO A 139 7.94 -12.09 14.98
N PHE A 140 9.15 -12.56 15.24
CA PHE A 140 9.66 -13.81 14.65
C PHE A 140 8.74 -15.02 14.89
N ALA A 141 8.02 -15.07 16.02
CA ALA A 141 7.02 -16.11 16.29
C ALA A 141 5.76 -16.02 15.42
N GLU A 142 5.48 -14.87 14.83
CA GLU A 142 4.37 -14.64 13.89
C GLU A 142 4.79 -14.71 12.41
N MET A 143 6.09 -14.88 12.14
CA MET A 143 6.61 -14.86 10.78
C MET A 143 6.66 -16.26 10.18
N THR A 144 6.09 -16.40 8.99
CA THR A 144 6.22 -17.63 8.18
C THR A 144 7.60 -17.78 7.54
N GLY A 145 8.38 -16.69 7.48
CA GLY A 145 9.62 -16.58 6.71
C GLY A 145 9.42 -16.15 5.27
N LEU A 146 8.19 -15.97 4.84
CA LEU A 146 7.84 -15.35 3.55
C LEU A 146 7.60 -13.86 3.74
N ASN A 147 7.67 -13.11 2.65
CA ASN A 147 7.38 -11.69 2.63
C ASN A 147 6.81 -11.29 1.25
N ALA A 148 6.14 -10.15 1.18
CA ALA A 148 5.65 -9.58 -0.06
C ALA A 148 5.92 -8.07 -0.09
N PRO A 149 6.31 -7.47 -1.25
CA PRO A 149 6.37 -6.02 -1.39
C PRO A 149 5.03 -5.40 -1.01
N ALA A 150 5.04 -4.28 -0.29
CA ALA A 150 3.80 -3.63 0.12
C ALA A 150 3.00 -3.17 -1.10
N THR A 151 3.68 -2.75 -2.17
CA THR A 151 3.07 -2.38 -3.46
C THR A 151 2.35 -3.55 -4.15
N GLU A 152 2.90 -4.77 -4.09
CA GLU A 152 2.20 -5.97 -4.62
C GLU A 152 0.94 -6.29 -3.82
N VAL A 153 1.01 -6.18 -2.49
CA VAL A 153 -0.15 -6.38 -1.60
C VAL A 153 -1.21 -5.31 -1.87
N THR A 154 -0.81 -4.05 -2.06
CA THR A 154 -1.69 -2.95 -2.44
C THR A 154 -2.42 -3.25 -3.75
N LEU A 155 -1.68 -3.63 -4.81
CA LEU A 155 -2.28 -3.99 -6.09
C LEU A 155 -3.29 -5.13 -5.96
N ALA A 156 -2.94 -6.18 -5.21
CA ALA A 156 -3.83 -7.31 -4.98
C ALA A 156 -5.11 -6.88 -4.23
N ALA A 157 -4.98 -5.99 -3.23
CA ALA A 157 -6.10 -5.48 -2.45
C ALA A 157 -7.03 -4.59 -3.29
N LEU A 158 -6.47 -3.65 -4.04
CA LEU A 158 -7.25 -2.73 -4.89
C LEU A 158 -7.99 -3.45 -6.02
N ARG A 159 -7.43 -4.54 -6.57
CA ARG A 159 -8.08 -5.37 -7.59
C ARG A 159 -9.35 -6.06 -7.09
N VAL A 160 -9.41 -6.41 -5.81
CA VAL A 160 -10.57 -7.07 -5.20
C VAL A 160 -11.50 -6.10 -4.47
N LEU A 161 -11.12 -4.83 -4.37
CA LEU A 161 -11.90 -3.80 -3.69
C LEU A 161 -13.20 -3.53 -4.46
N LYS A 162 -14.34 -3.76 -3.79
CA LYS A 162 -15.67 -3.55 -4.37
C LYS A 162 -16.15 -2.12 -4.18
N ASP A 163 -15.99 -1.58 -2.98
CA ASP A 163 -16.41 -0.21 -2.62
C ASP A 163 -15.21 0.73 -2.65
N TRP A 164 -15.21 1.65 -3.62
CA TRP A 164 -14.17 2.67 -3.82
C TRP A 164 -14.53 4.02 -3.20
N SER A 165 -15.64 4.10 -2.46
CA SER A 165 -16.13 5.38 -1.90
C SER A 165 -15.11 6.05 -0.96
N ALA A 166 -14.32 5.27 -0.22
CA ALA A 166 -13.25 5.78 0.64
C ALA A 166 -12.08 6.43 -0.15
N LEU A 167 -11.90 6.04 -1.42
CA LEU A 167 -10.82 6.50 -2.28
C LEU A 167 -11.30 7.46 -3.37
N ALA A 168 -12.60 7.77 -3.44
CA ALA A 168 -13.18 8.57 -4.53
C ALA A 168 -12.50 9.95 -4.69
N GLY A 169 -12.18 10.62 -3.57
CA GLY A 169 -11.50 11.91 -3.58
C GLY A 169 -9.99 11.86 -3.82
N LYS A 170 -9.42 10.65 -3.98
CA LYS A 170 -7.99 10.41 -4.20
C LYS A 170 -7.67 9.84 -5.58
N LEU A 171 -8.70 9.61 -6.38
CA LEU A 171 -8.52 9.14 -7.76
C LEU A 171 -7.89 10.26 -8.61
N PRO A 172 -6.98 9.92 -9.52
CA PRO A 172 -6.41 10.88 -10.46
C PRO A 172 -7.49 11.62 -11.27
N GLU A 173 -7.26 12.89 -11.55
CA GLU A 173 -8.21 13.73 -12.28
C GLU A 173 -8.43 13.22 -13.71
N PRO A 174 -9.68 13.25 -14.25
CA PRO A 174 -9.95 12.82 -15.63
C PRO A 174 -9.18 13.61 -16.69
N SER A 175 -8.84 14.87 -16.38
CA SER A 175 -8.08 15.78 -17.26
C SER A 175 -6.58 15.58 -17.19
N SER A 176 -6.06 14.90 -16.13
CA SER A 176 -4.64 14.61 -15.98
C SER A 176 -4.16 13.48 -16.89
N ALA A 177 -2.87 13.39 -17.10
CA ALA A 177 -2.20 12.27 -17.75
C ALA A 177 -1.39 11.47 -16.73
N ILE A 178 -0.87 10.34 -17.15
CA ILE A 178 0.08 9.53 -16.38
C ILE A 178 1.39 9.40 -17.13
N ILE A 179 2.51 9.43 -16.39
CA ILE A 179 3.85 9.21 -16.93
C ILE A 179 4.52 8.04 -16.21
N GLY A 180 5.16 7.15 -16.95
CA GLY A 180 5.95 6.07 -16.38
C GLY A 180 7.18 6.59 -15.66
N ILE A 181 7.41 6.17 -14.42
CA ILE A 181 8.56 6.57 -13.60
C ILE A 181 9.65 5.49 -13.56
N ILE A 182 9.38 4.34 -14.14
CA ILE A 182 10.34 3.24 -14.23
C ILE A 182 10.87 3.09 -15.66
N GLU A 183 12.14 2.78 -15.78
CA GLU A 183 12.74 2.44 -17.06
C GLU A 183 12.41 0.99 -17.46
N GLY A 184 11.88 0.81 -18.68
CA GLY A 184 11.56 -0.50 -19.23
C GLY A 184 10.20 -1.07 -18.77
N LYS A 185 10.11 -2.40 -18.63
CA LYS A 185 8.87 -3.08 -18.27
C LYS A 185 8.72 -3.21 -16.76
N PRO A 186 7.48 -3.04 -16.23
CA PRO A 186 7.21 -3.30 -14.83
C PRO A 186 7.59 -4.72 -14.41
N GLN A 187 8.23 -4.85 -13.25
CA GLN A 187 8.53 -6.16 -12.67
C GLN A 187 7.29 -6.77 -12.00
N GLN A 188 6.33 -5.93 -11.61
CA GLN A 188 5.06 -6.33 -11.04
C GLN A 188 4.19 -7.01 -12.11
N LYS A 189 3.46 -8.05 -11.69
CA LYS A 189 2.51 -8.76 -12.58
C LYS A 189 1.27 -7.89 -12.78
N LEU A 190 1.23 -7.17 -13.90
CA LEU A 190 0.06 -6.39 -14.31
C LEU A 190 -0.98 -7.27 -15.01
N ASN A 191 -2.26 -6.96 -14.80
CA ASN A 191 -3.35 -7.56 -15.56
C ASN A 191 -3.51 -6.86 -16.94
N GLN A 192 -4.34 -7.41 -17.80
CA GLN A 192 -4.53 -6.90 -19.17
C GLN A 192 -4.97 -5.43 -19.22
N SER A 193 -5.86 -5.01 -18.31
CA SER A 193 -6.34 -3.61 -18.28
C SER A 193 -5.26 -2.65 -17.79
N GLU A 194 -4.47 -3.08 -16.81
CA GLU A 194 -3.34 -2.32 -16.29
C GLU A 194 -2.23 -2.19 -17.34
N TRP A 195 -1.92 -3.25 -18.09
CA TRP A 195 -0.99 -3.21 -19.22
C TRP A 195 -1.44 -2.23 -20.31
N ARG A 196 -2.71 -2.29 -20.69
CA ARG A 196 -3.27 -1.37 -21.69
C ARG A 196 -3.13 0.09 -21.24
N LEU A 197 -3.38 0.38 -19.95
CA LEU A 197 -3.23 1.73 -19.44
C LEU A 197 -1.76 2.14 -19.36
N TRP A 198 -0.89 1.22 -18.95
CA TRP A 198 0.56 1.44 -18.90
C TRP A 198 1.15 1.87 -20.25
N GLU A 199 0.67 1.35 -21.37
CA GLU A 199 1.12 1.73 -22.72
C GLU A 199 0.89 3.21 -23.03
N PHE A 200 -0.09 3.85 -22.36
CA PHE A 200 -0.36 5.29 -22.44
C PHE A 200 0.41 6.14 -21.44
N ALA A 201 1.25 5.56 -20.58
CA ALA A 201 1.98 6.28 -19.54
C ALA A 201 3.16 7.10 -20.11
N LYS A 202 2.86 8.01 -21.03
CA LYS A 202 3.80 8.91 -21.72
C LYS A 202 3.61 10.38 -21.33
N GLY A 203 2.66 10.69 -20.46
CA GLY A 203 2.36 12.04 -20.01
C GLY A 203 1.66 12.94 -21.04
N THR A 204 1.19 12.40 -22.16
CA THR A 204 0.69 13.21 -23.31
C THR A 204 -0.81 13.10 -23.54
N VAL A 205 -1.49 12.15 -22.90
CA VAL A 205 -2.91 11.85 -23.16
C VAL A 205 -3.66 11.83 -21.84
N SER A 206 -4.80 12.56 -21.77
CA SER A 206 -5.62 12.58 -20.55
C SER A 206 -6.30 11.24 -20.27
N LEU A 207 -6.56 10.94 -18.99
CA LEU A 207 -7.28 9.73 -18.59
C LEU A 207 -8.67 9.64 -19.25
N GLN A 208 -9.34 10.78 -19.45
CA GLN A 208 -10.61 10.83 -20.17
C GLN A 208 -10.47 10.44 -21.66
N ALA A 209 -9.39 10.87 -22.33
CA ALA A 209 -9.12 10.49 -23.72
C ALA A 209 -8.74 9.01 -23.83
N ILE A 210 -7.93 8.50 -22.88
CA ILE A 210 -7.59 7.08 -22.78
C ILE A 210 -8.86 6.24 -22.57
N ALA A 211 -9.79 6.69 -21.70
CA ALA A 211 -11.05 6.01 -21.44
C ALA A 211 -11.89 5.85 -22.74
N LYS A 212 -11.97 6.89 -23.55
CA LYS A 212 -12.63 6.84 -24.86
C LYS A 212 -11.95 5.85 -25.80
N GLN A 213 -10.62 5.86 -25.86
CA GLN A 213 -9.85 4.99 -26.75
C GLN A 213 -9.94 3.52 -26.33
N LEU A 214 -9.93 3.24 -25.02
CA LEU A 214 -10.06 1.88 -24.48
C LEU A 214 -11.51 1.40 -24.39
N GLN A 215 -12.49 2.26 -24.69
CA GLN A 215 -13.93 1.99 -24.53
C GLN A 215 -14.31 1.57 -23.11
N LEU A 216 -13.71 2.23 -22.12
CA LEU A 216 -13.94 1.98 -20.70
C LEU A 216 -14.58 3.22 -20.04
N PRO A 217 -15.38 3.04 -18.98
CA PRO A 217 -15.81 4.15 -18.14
C PRO A 217 -14.61 4.92 -17.59
N VAL A 218 -14.70 6.25 -17.54
CA VAL A 218 -13.61 7.12 -17.04
C VAL A 218 -13.20 6.74 -15.62
N GLU A 219 -14.18 6.51 -14.75
CA GLU A 219 -13.95 6.08 -13.39
C GLU A 219 -13.13 4.77 -13.29
N LYS A 220 -13.38 3.82 -14.20
CA LYS A 220 -12.59 2.57 -14.23
C LYS A 220 -11.14 2.85 -14.61
N VAL A 221 -10.90 3.77 -15.54
CA VAL A 221 -9.53 4.16 -15.93
C VAL A 221 -8.83 4.90 -14.80
N GLN A 222 -9.54 5.81 -14.10
CA GLN A 222 -9.02 6.48 -12.90
C GLN A 222 -8.62 5.48 -11.80
N ARG A 223 -9.45 4.45 -11.54
CA ARG A 223 -9.13 3.39 -10.58
C ARG A 223 -7.89 2.60 -10.98
N ILE A 224 -7.75 2.26 -12.27
CA ILE A 224 -6.55 1.56 -12.77
C ILE A 224 -5.33 2.47 -12.65
N ALA A 225 -5.45 3.76 -13.02
CA ALA A 225 -4.38 4.74 -12.87
C ALA A 225 -3.95 4.86 -11.40
N PHE A 226 -4.90 4.97 -10.46
CA PHE A 226 -4.62 4.98 -9.02
C PHE A 226 -3.85 3.73 -8.57
N CYS A 227 -4.23 2.54 -9.08
CA CYS A 227 -3.49 1.30 -8.80
C CYS A 227 -2.03 1.39 -9.28
N LEU A 228 -1.78 1.93 -10.47
CA LEU A 228 -0.43 2.07 -11.01
C LEU A 228 0.38 3.14 -10.27
N VAL A 229 -0.24 4.25 -9.87
CA VAL A 229 0.40 5.31 -9.06
C VAL A 229 0.82 4.75 -7.70
N THR A 230 -0.10 4.09 -6.99
CA THR A 230 0.19 3.53 -5.67
C THR A 230 1.18 2.35 -5.71
N ALA A 231 1.30 1.69 -6.86
CA ALA A 231 2.33 0.68 -7.10
C ALA A 231 3.71 1.29 -7.44
N GLY A 232 3.82 2.61 -7.55
CA GLY A 232 5.06 3.28 -7.89
C GLY A 232 5.52 3.04 -9.33
N LEU A 233 4.57 2.81 -10.24
CA LEU A 233 4.86 2.54 -11.65
C LEU A 233 4.70 3.81 -12.51
N VAL A 234 3.73 4.62 -12.17
CA VAL A 234 3.43 5.87 -12.89
C VAL A 234 3.23 7.01 -11.90
N GLU A 235 3.36 8.23 -12.42
CA GLU A 235 3.02 9.46 -11.71
C GLU A 235 1.93 10.20 -12.48
N GLU A 236 1.03 10.85 -11.75
CA GLU A 236 0.02 11.72 -12.31
C GLU A 236 0.66 13.07 -12.68
N VAL A 237 0.40 13.55 -13.90
CA VAL A 237 0.88 14.84 -14.37
C VAL A 237 -0.28 15.67 -14.93
N PRO A 238 -0.39 16.95 -14.56
CA PRO A 238 -1.41 17.81 -15.10
C PRO A 238 -1.13 18.06 -16.59
N LEU A 239 -2.15 17.91 -17.45
CA LEU A 239 -2.07 18.38 -18.83
C LEU A 239 -2.43 19.85 -18.86
N VAL A 240 -1.43 20.69 -19.10
CA VAL A 240 -1.66 22.09 -19.45
C VAL A 240 -2.23 22.13 -20.87
N VAL A 241 -3.54 22.31 -20.99
CA VAL A 241 -4.14 22.65 -22.27
C VAL A 241 -3.70 24.08 -22.58
N GLU A 242 -2.72 24.25 -23.46
CA GLU A 242 -2.47 25.56 -24.06
C GLU A 242 -3.76 25.94 -24.79
N THR A 243 -4.58 26.75 -24.14
CA THR A 243 -5.64 27.50 -24.88
C THR A 243 -4.90 28.41 -25.84
N PRO A 244 -5.17 28.30 -27.15
CA PRO A 244 -4.60 29.23 -28.13
C PRO A 244 -5.06 30.63 -27.73
N VAL A 245 -4.18 31.44 -27.19
CA VAL A 245 -4.42 32.85 -26.92
C VAL A 245 -4.53 33.50 -28.30
N PRO A 246 -5.68 34.13 -28.67
CA PRO A 246 -5.76 34.92 -29.87
C PRO A 246 -4.77 36.08 -29.69
N SER A 247 -3.74 36.07 -30.54
CA SER A 247 -2.74 37.15 -30.59
C SER A 247 -3.43 38.49 -30.83
N LYS A 248 -3.56 39.33 -29.81
CA LYS A 248 -3.64 40.77 -29.92
C LYS A 248 -2.69 41.39 -28.90
N LEU A 249 -1.74 42.07 -29.49
CA LEU A 249 -0.69 42.84 -28.86
C LEU A 249 -1.25 43.86 -27.86
N GLU A 250 -0.64 43.95 -26.65
CA GLU A 250 -0.01 45.15 -26.15
C GLU A 250 0.63 44.85 -24.75
N PRO A 251 1.79 45.45 -24.42
CA PRO A 251 2.52 45.12 -23.24
C PRO A 251 2.06 46.00 -22.07
N THR A 252 1.53 45.42 -21.04
CA THR A 252 1.42 46.13 -19.74
C THR A 252 2.01 45.26 -18.65
N VAL A 253 3.06 45.81 -18.07
CA VAL A 253 3.68 45.38 -16.82
C VAL A 253 2.62 45.42 -15.72
N LEU A 254 2.49 44.38 -14.90
CA LEU A 254 2.32 44.49 -13.44
C LEU A 254 1.95 43.18 -12.77
N GLU A 255 2.76 42.87 -11.82
CA GLU A 255 2.47 42.28 -10.49
C GLU A 255 1.93 40.87 -10.36
N THR A 256 2.81 40.07 -9.83
CA THR A 256 2.63 38.83 -9.09
C THR A 256 1.51 38.87 -8.06
N THR A 257 0.50 38.09 -8.21
CA THR A 257 -0.27 37.52 -7.10
C THR A 257 -0.40 36.02 -7.32
N SER A 258 0.34 35.29 -6.57
CA SER A 258 0.25 33.84 -6.42
C SER A 258 -1.11 33.46 -5.82
N THR A 259 -1.94 32.79 -6.58
CA THR A 259 -3.14 32.12 -6.04
C THR A 259 -2.78 30.66 -5.78
N GLU A 260 -2.76 30.30 -4.52
CA GLU A 260 -2.53 28.96 -4.01
C GLU A 260 -3.60 27.98 -4.49
N ALA A 261 -3.20 27.06 -5.35
CA ALA A 261 -3.89 25.79 -5.50
C ALA A 261 -2.99 24.70 -4.87
N THR A 262 -3.07 24.62 -3.56
CA THR A 262 -2.34 23.63 -2.76
C THR A 262 -3.07 22.30 -2.88
N THR A 263 -2.60 21.43 -3.76
CA THR A 263 -2.99 20.03 -3.74
C THR A 263 -2.34 19.37 -2.52
N VAL A 264 -3.15 18.67 -1.73
CA VAL A 264 -2.80 17.92 -0.50
C VAL A 264 -1.56 17.01 -0.70
N SER A 265 -1.30 16.59 -1.93
CA SER A 265 -0.14 15.81 -2.34
C SER A 265 1.21 16.53 -2.11
N GLN A 266 1.29 17.85 -2.32
CA GLN A 266 2.55 18.61 -2.13
C GLN A 266 2.88 18.82 -0.65
N SER A 267 1.89 18.99 0.20
CA SER A 267 2.08 19.10 1.64
C SER A 267 2.63 17.80 2.24
N PHE A 268 2.12 16.67 1.80
CA PHE A 268 2.64 15.35 2.20
C PHE A 268 4.09 15.16 1.76
N LEU A 269 4.41 15.45 0.51
CA LEU A 269 5.77 15.35 -0.02
C LEU A 269 6.74 16.31 0.70
N HIS A 270 6.32 17.51 1.09
CA HIS A 270 7.16 18.47 1.83
C HIS A 270 7.45 17.98 3.26
N HIS A 271 6.45 17.49 3.98
CA HIS A 271 6.65 16.88 5.30
C HIS A 271 7.48 15.60 5.23
N LEU A 272 7.30 14.82 4.17
CA LEU A 272 8.04 13.59 3.89
C LEU A 272 9.51 13.86 3.57
N VAL A 273 9.78 14.83 2.71
CA VAL A 273 11.15 15.28 2.35
C VAL A 273 11.86 15.89 3.56
N GLY A 274 11.15 16.65 4.41
CA GLY A 274 11.68 17.15 5.68
C GLY A 274 12.11 16.02 6.62
N PHE A 275 11.30 14.95 6.69
CA PHE A 275 11.61 13.76 7.49
C PHE A 275 12.83 12.97 6.95
N LEU A 276 12.98 12.88 5.63
CA LEU A 276 14.11 12.19 5.01
C LEU A 276 15.42 12.97 5.10
N LYS A 277 15.37 14.31 4.99
CA LYS A 277 16.56 15.18 5.11
C LYS A 277 17.09 15.34 6.53
N SER A 278 16.29 15.09 7.56
CA SER A 278 16.75 15.18 8.96
C SER A 278 17.59 13.97 9.42
N LYS A 279 17.94 13.05 8.51
CA LYS A 279 18.73 11.84 8.77
C LYS A 279 19.85 11.56 7.74
N ALA A 280 20.28 12.59 6.98
CA ALA A 280 21.52 12.52 6.22
C ALA A 280 22.67 13.12 7.04
#